data_1d460886e2b6a73b104e2e27c9da08f1
#
_entry.id   1d460886e2b6a73b104e2e27c9da08f1
#
_cell.length_a   1.000
_cell.length_b   1.000
_cell.length_c   1.000
_cell.angle_alpha   90.00
_cell.angle_beta   90.00
_cell.angle_gamma   90.00
#
_symmetry.space_group_name_H-M   'P 1'
#
loop_
_entity.id
_entity.type
_entity.pdbx_description
1 polymer ?
#
loop_
_entity_poly.entity_id
_entity_poly.type
_entity_poly.pdbx_seq_one_letter_code
_entity_poly.pdbx_strand_id
1 'polypeptide(L)'
;MATPVRNIAPFINDIFYITSPWWTERINPVTGETQIHRGLDIATSGSKPVYSMLTGIIHSKGTDSSRGNWVIIYDNNPDSQFYGYATMYMHLVAQPTKSIGDSVNAGEYIADEGTTGQSTGIHLHVEMQDLNRWGGQWHWSYNKSDYLDPTVFMGIDNIDGTQWIYDGTPIPPTPPTPTKKQHKFPWVLYAKKIRNKPYF
;
A
#
# COMPACT_ATOMS: atom_id res chain seq x y z
N MET A 1 -23.96 3.01 6.04
CA MET A 1 -23.56 2.22 4.83
C MET A 1 -22.10 2.53 4.56
N ALA A 2 -21.30 1.51 4.18
CA ALA A 2 -19.90 1.72 3.80
C ALA A 2 -19.79 2.55 2.52
N THR A 3 -18.78 3.41 2.43
CA THR A 3 -18.53 4.25 1.26
C THR A 3 -17.75 3.45 0.20
N PRO A 4 -18.13 3.50 -1.09
CA PRO A 4 -17.38 2.83 -2.14
C PRO A 4 -15.96 3.39 -2.28
N VAL A 5 -15.00 2.48 -2.46
CA VAL A 5 -13.61 2.82 -2.83
C VAL A 5 -13.58 3.27 -4.29
N ARG A 6 -12.78 4.30 -4.60
CA ARG A 6 -12.71 4.88 -5.95
C ARG A 6 -11.70 4.21 -6.87
N ASN A 7 -10.74 3.48 -6.31
CA ASN A 7 -9.70 2.78 -7.05
C ASN A 7 -9.56 1.34 -6.54
N ILE A 8 -8.38 0.73 -6.69
CA ILE A 8 -8.11 -0.62 -6.21
C ILE A 8 -7.81 -0.60 -4.71
N ALA A 9 -8.47 -1.49 -3.95
CA ALA A 9 -8.21 -1.74 -2.54
C ALA A 9 -7.82 -3.20 -2.30
N PRO A 10 -7.16 -3.51 -1.17
CA PRO A 10 -6.68 -4.86 -0.89
C PRO A 10 -7.78 -5.83 -0.42
N PHE A 11 -9.01 -5.37 -0.17
CA PHE A 11 -10.17 -6.20 0.15
C PHE A 11 -11.22 -6.05 -0.93
N ILE A 12 -11.69 -7.16 -1.49
CA ILE A 12 -12.69 -7.22 -2.57
C ILE A 12 -13.99 -7.80 -2.02
N ASN A 13 -15.11 -7.09 -2.19
CA ASN A 13 -16.46 -7.44 -1.71
C ASN A 13 -16.60 -7.55 -0.17
N ASP A 14 -15.59 -7.14 0.58
CA ASP A 14 -15.64 -7.05 2.03
C ASP A 14 -15.64 -5.58 2.49
N ILE A 15 -16.40 -5.29 3.54
CA ILE A 15 -16.34 -3.99 4.20
C ILE A 15 -15.08 -3.96 5.07
N PHE A 16 -14.24 -2.94 4.87
CA PHE A 16 -13.11 -2.67 5.73
C PHE A 16 -13.20 -1.26 6.31
N TYR A 17 -12.49 -1.03 7.39
CA TYR A 17 -12.41 0.27 8.07
C TYR A 17 -10.96 0.60 8.42
N ILE A 18 -10.66 1.88 8.46
CA ILE A 18 -9.36 2.37 8.91
C ILE A 18 -9.31 2.24 10.43
N THR A 19 -8.30 1.53 10.93
CA THR A 19 -8.05 1.35 12.37
C THR A 19 -6.88 2.21 12.87
N SER A 20 -6.01 2.65 11.96
CA SER A 20 -4.99 3.64 12.24
C SER A 20 -4.59 4.35 10.94
N PRO A 21 -4.83 5.66 10.85
CA PRO A 21 -4.56 6.44 9.65
C PRO A 21 -3.08 6.49 9.27
N TRP A 22 -2.80 6.65 7.98
CA TRP A 22 -1.47 6.82 7.44
C TRP A 22 -0.82 8.10 7.94
N TRP A 23 0.46 8.00 8.29
CA TRP A 23 1.35 9.07 8.71
C TRP A 23 0.84 9.88 9.90
N THR A 24 0.31 9.20 10.90
CA THR A 24 -0.13 9.82 12.15
C THR A 24 0.87 9.54 13.29
N GLU A 25 1.03 10.49 14.19
CA GLU A 25 1.69 10.25 15.46
C GLU A 25 0.74 9.48 16.38
N ARG A 26 1.23 8.37 16.94
CA ARG A 26 0.45 7.54 17.88
C ARG A 26 1.35 6.89 18.92
N ILE A 27 0.74 6.44 19.99
CA ILE A 27 1.38 5.49 20.91
C ILE A 27 1.32 4.10 20.26
N ASN A 28 2.47 3.45 20.10
CA ASN A 28 2.52 2.08 19.61
C ASN A 28 1.80 1.16 20.62
N PRO A 29 0.74 0.45 20.23
CA PRO A 29 -0.07 -0.34 21.17
C PRO A 29 0.66 -1.57 21.73
N VAL A 30 1.81 -1.96 21.14
CA VAL A 30 2.63 -3.09 21.60
C VAL A 30 3.79 -2.62 22.49
N THR A 31 4.51 -1.56 22.08
CA THR A 31 5.71 -1.08 22.81
C THR A 31 5.41 0.03 23.81
N GLY A 32 4.30 0.75 23.67
CA GLY A 32 3.95 1.92 24.48
C GLY A 32 4.73 3.19 24.11
N GLU A 33 5.56 3.16 23.07
CA GLU A 33 6.37 4.30 22.64
C GLU A 33 5.61 5.18 21.65
N THR A 34 5.85 6.50 21.71
CA THR A 34 5.35 7.43 20.70
C THR A 34 6.11 7.24 19.39
N GLN A 35 5.37 7.05 18.29
CA GLN A 35 5.96 6.87 16.97
C GLN A 35 5.08 7.46 15.87
N ILE A 36 5.69 7.73 14.71
CA ILE A 36 4.94 7.98 13.47
C ILE A 36 4.53 6.65 12.86
N HIS A 37 3.24 6.49 12.63
CA HIS A 37 2.67 5.36 11.90
C HIS A 37 2.88 5.56 10.39
N ARG A 38 3.86 4.91 9.79
CA ARG A 38 4.26 5.11 8.39
C ARG A 38 3.28 4.52 7.38
N GLY A 39 2.56 3.47 7.79
CA GLY A 39 1.57 2.80 6.97
C GLY A 39 0.13 3.19 7.30
N LEU A 40 -0.78 2.51 6.66
CA LEU A 40 -2.21 2.54 6.90
C LEU A 40 -2.63 1.21 7.50
N ASP A 41 -3.26 1.22 8.68
CA ASP A 41 -3.88 0.02 9.23
C ASP A 41 -5.37 -0.01 8.85
N ILE A 42 -5.78 -1.10 8.24
CA ILE A 42 -7.16 -1.36 7.85
C ILE A 42 -7.57 -2.76 8.32
N ALA A 43 -8.83 -2.91 8.72
CA ALA A 43 -9.34 -4.19 9.21
C ALA A 43 -10.71 -4.50 8.62
N THR A 44 -11.00 -5.81 8.53
CA THR A 44 -12.31 -6.36 8.18
C THR A 44 -13.01 -6.95 9.41
N SER A 45 -14.14 -7.62 9.22
CA SER A 45 -14.85 -8.31 10.32
C SER A 45 -14.24 -9.66 10.70
N GLY A 46 -12.97 -9.88 10.46
CA GLY A 46 -12.22 -11.11 10.74
C GLY A 46 -11.19 -11.37 9.63
N SER A 47 -10.40 -12.44 9.76
CA SER A 47 -9.39 -12.74 8.74
C SER A 47 -10.03 -12.93 7.36
N LYS A 48 -9.67 -12.07 6.41
CA LYS A 48 -10.21 -12.05 5.04
C LYS A 48 -9.10 -12.14 4.01
N PRO A 49 -9.40 -12.62 2.80
CA PRO A 49 -8.45 -12.60 1.69
C PRO A 49 -7.96 -11.19 1.38
N VAL A 50 -6.65 -11.05 1.26
CA VAL A 50 -5.94 -9.84 0.85
C VAL A 50 -5.53 -10.00 -0.60
N TYR A 51 -5.81 -8.97 -1.40
CA TYR A 51 -5.54 -8.93 -2.83
C TYR A 51 -4.51 -7.86 -3.16
N SER A 52 -3.72 -8.10 -4.22
CA SER A 52 -2.73 -7.13 -4.68
C SER A 52 -3.38 -5.84 -5.17
N MET A 53 -2.86 -4.70 -4.72
CA MET A 53 -3.26 -3.38 -5.23
C MET A 53 -2.53 -3.00 -6.52
N LEU A 54 -1.43 -3.69 -6.85
CA LEU A 54 -0.60 -3.43 -8.02
C LEU A 54 -0.50 -4.67 -8.91
N THR A 55 -0.39 -4.46 -10.22
CA THR A 55 0.19 -5.45 -11.13
C THR A 55 1.71 -5.29 -11.10
N GLY A 56 2.43 -6.41 -10.96
CA GLY A 56 3.88 -6.38 -10.88
C GLY A 56 4.46 -7.75 -10.56
N ILE A 57 5.49 -7.78 -9.72
CA ILE A 57 6.16 -9.01 -9.28
C ILE A 57 6.23 -9.07 -7.75
N ILE A 58 6.37 -10.26 -7.21
CA ILE A 58 6.82 -10.43 -5.82
C ILE A 58 8.27 -9.92 -5.75
N HIS A 59 8.47 -8.72 -5.21
CA HIS A 59 9.80 -8.12 -5.09
C HIS A 59 10.58 -8.77 -3.95
N SER A 60 9.95 -8.91 -2.80
CA SER A 60 10.51 -9.55 -1.62
C SER A 60 9.41 -10.01 -0.68
N LYS A 61 9.69 -10.97 0.16
CA LYS A 61 8.80 -11.46 1.22
C LYS A 61 9.60 -12.04 2.36
N GLY A 62 9.02 -12.11 3.54
CA GLY A 62 9.70 -12.65 4.72
C GLY A 62 8.82 -12.72 5.94
N THR A 63 9.46 -13.07 7.05
CA THR A 63 8.85 -13.09 8.39
C THR A 63 9.85 -12.52 9.39
N ASP A 64 9.39 -11.61 10.23
CA ASP A 64 10.18 -11.10 11.36
C ASP A 64 9.28 -10.70 12.54
N SER A 65 9.91 -10.35 13.66
CA SER A 65 9.20 -10.05 14.91
C SER A 65 8.37 -8.78 14.88
N SER A 66 8.67 -7.84 14.00
CA SER A 66 7.95 -6.57 13.88
C SER A 66 6.80 -6.67 12.87
N ARG A 67 7.11 -7.04 11.62
CA ARG A 67 6.16 -7.06 10.51
C ARG A 67 5.30 -8.33 10.46
N GLY A 68 5.69 -9.37 11.20
CA GLY A 68 5.12 -10.70 11.05
C GLY A 68 5.42 -11.26 9.66
N ASN A 69 4.46 -11.93 9.05
CA ASN A 69 4.55 -12.34 7.65
C ASN A 69 4.24 -11.13 6.76
N TRP A 70 5.12 -10.86 5.81
CA TRP A 70 5.01 -9.70 4.93
C TRP A 70 5.42 -10.02 3.50
N VAL A 71 4.96 -9.20 2.56
CA VAL A 71 5.33 -9.23 1.15
C VAL A 71 5.37 -7.82 0.57
N ILE A 72 6.30 -7.60 -0.37
CA ILE A 72 6.35 -6.40 -1.22
C ILE A 72 6.02 -6.81 -2.65
N ILE A 73 5.05 -6.12 -3.25
CA ILE A 73 4.73 -6.23 -4.68
C ILE A 73 5.17 -4.94 -5.35
N TYR A 74 5.90 -5.07 -6.45
CA TYR A 74 6.54 -3.97 -7.17
C TYR A 74 6.12 -3.97 -8.63
N ASP A 75 5.59 -2.82 -9.10
CA ASP A 75 5.30 -2.62 -10.51
C ASP A 75 6.60 -2.32 -11.29
N ASN A 76 7.10 -3.34 -11.95
CA ASN A 76 8.34 -3.30 -12.75
C ASN A 76 8.08 -3.09 -14.25
N ASN A 77 6.84 -2.85 -14.68
CA ASN A 77 6.50 -2.61 -16.08
C ASN A 77 6.73 -1.14 -16.46
N PRO A 78 7.73 -0.82 -17.32
CA PRO A 78 8.03 0.56 -17.69
C PRO A 78 6.90 1.28 -18.45
N ASP A 79 5.93 0.54 -18.98
CA ASP A 79 4.76 1.09 -19.68
C ASP A 79 3.57 1.33 -18.74
N SER A 80 3.66 0.88 -17.49
CA SER A 80 2.64 1.12 -16.48
C SER A 80 2.66 2.56 -15.98
N GLN A 81 1.46 3.10 -15.71
CA GLN A 81 1.32 4.39 -15.02
C GLN A 81 1.87 4.38 -13.59
N PHE A 82 1.98 3.19 -12.98
CA PHE A 82 2.49 2.97 -11.63
C PHE A 82 3.91 2.40 -11.62
N TYR A 83 4.62 2.46 -12.77
CA TYR A 83 5.99 2.00 -12.85
C TYR A 83 6.86 2.54 -11.72
N GLY A 84 7.47 1.66 -10.98
CA GLY A 84 8.30 1.99 -9.81
C GLY A 84 7.55 1.93 -8.47
N TYR A 85 6.22 1.89 -8.47
CA TYR A 85 5.46 1.80 -7.23
C TYR A 85 5.57 0.41 -6.63
N ALA A 86 5.68 0.36 -5.32
CA ALA A 86 5.64 -0.88 -4.55
C ALA A 86 4.70 -0.73 -3.36
N THR A 87 4.01 -1.81 -3.05
CA THR A 87 3.15 -1.93 -1.88
C THR A 87 3.66 -3.04 -0.98
N MET A 88 3.86 -2.74 0.29
CA MET A 88 4.17 -3.71 1.33
C MET A 88 2.91 -4.03 2.12
N TYR A 89 2.65 -5.32 2.31
CA TYR A 89 1.55 -5.87 3.10
C TYR A 89 2.14 -6.62 4.29
N MET A 90 1.70 -6.30 5.52
CA MET A 90 2.25 -6.89 6.76
C MET A 90 1.17 -7.55 7.61
N HIS A 91 1.61 -8.26 8.65
CA HIS A 91 0.81 -8.97 9.64
C HIS A 91 -0.03 -10.12 9.08
N LEU A 92 0.29 -10.59 7.86
CA LEU A 92 -0.41 -11.65 7.15
C LEU A 92 -0.42 -12.98 7.94
N VAL A 93 -1.46 -13.80 7.75
CA VAL A 93 -1.51 -15.15 8.35
C VAL A 93 -0.32 -15.99 7.91
N ALA A 94 0.04 -15.92 6.62
CA ALA A 94 1.18 -16.63 6.03
C ALA A 94 1.79 -15.79 4.91
N GLN A 95 3.00 -16.13 4.49
CA GLN A 95 3.58 -15.56 3.29
C GLN A 95 2.83 -16.06 2.04
N PRO A 96 2.78 -15.24 0.94
CA PRO A 96 2.26 -15.72 -0.34
C PRO A 96 2.98 -16.99 -0.80
N THR A 97 2.25 -17.87 -1.47
CA THR A 97 2.81 -19.10 -2.06
C THR A 97 3.70 -18.82 -3.25
N LYS A 98 3.45 -17.73 -3.98
CA LYS A 98 4.31 -17.28 -5.10
C LYS A 98 5.72 -16.96 -4.65
N SER A 99 6.69 -17.26 -5.51
CA SER A 99 8.12 -17.00 -5.28
C SER A 99 8.50 -15.55 -5.61
N ILE A 100 9.63 -15.09 -5.09
CA ILE A 100 10.24 -13.82 -5.49
C ILE A 100 10.51 -13.86 -7.01
N GLY A 101 10.09 -12.80 -7.72
CA GLY A 101 10.14 -12.67 -9.17
C GLY A 101 8.87 -13.13 -9.91
N ASP A 102 7.97 -13.88 -9.25
CA ASP A 102 6.72 -14.30 -9.88
C ASP A 102 5.80 -13.10 -10.11
N SER A 103 5.10 -13.12 -11.25
CA SER A 103 4.12 -12.07 -11.60
C SER A 103 2.87 -12.15 -10.74
N VAL A 104 2.32 -10.99 -10.39
CA VAL A 104 1.06 -10.80 -9.67
C VAL A 104 0.23 -9.75 -10.40
N ASN A 105 -1.05 -10.00 -10.59
CA ASN A 105 -1.98 -9.01 -11.14
C ASN A 105 -2.67 -8.21 -10.02
N ALA A 106 -3.02 -6.97 -10.29
CA ALA A 106 -3.92 -6.25 -9.42
C ALA A 106 -5.24 -7.02 -9.26
N GLY A 107 -5.73 -7.14 -8.00
CA GLY A 107 -6.90 -7.97 -7.67
C GLY A 107 -6.61 -9.47 -7.55
N GLU A 108 -5.35 -9.92 -7.68
CA GLU A 108 -4.97 -11.31 -7.42
C GLU A 108 -4.78 -11.55 -5.92
N TYR A 109 -5.30 -12.68 -5.43
CA TYR A 109 -5.12 -13.11 -4.04
C TYR A 109 -3.63 -13.29 -3.70
N ILE A 110 -3.20 -12.76 -2.55
CA ILE A 110 -1.81 -12.87 -2.09
C ILE A 110 -1.66 -13.61 -0.76
N ALA A 111 -2.56 -13.39 0.20
CA ALA A 111 -2.56 -14.02 1.51
C ALA A 111 -3.86 -13.69 2.25
N ASP A 112 -4.00 -14.11 3.50
CA ASP A 112 -5.09 -13.68 4.38
C ASP A 112 -4.61 -12.64 5.38
N GLU A 113 -5.50 -11.68 5.71
CA GLU A 113 -5.35 -10.73 6.81
C GLU A 113 -5.11 -11.48 8.13
N GLY A 114 -4.12 -11.04 8.90
CA GLY A 114 -3.71 -11.73 10.11
C GLY A 114 -3.35 -10.82 11.27
N THR A 115 -2.58 -11.38 12.20
CA THR A 115 -2.12 -10.68 13.41
C THR A 115 -0.71 -11.13 13.81
N THR A 116 0.12 -11.49 12.81
CA THR A 116 1.51 -11.92 13.07
C THR A 116 2.43 -10.72 13.31
N GLY A 117 3.54 -10.92 14.05
CA GLY A 117 4.47 -9.85 14.40
C GLY A 117 3.97 -8.94 15.52
N GLN A 118 4.32 -7.66 15.48
CA GLN A 118 3.85 -6.64 16.44
C GLN A 118 2.44 -6.16 16.07
N SER A 119 1.45 -6.92 16.48
CA SER A 119 0.04 -6.66 16.23
C SER A 119 -0.78 -6.97 17.49
N THR A 120 -1.84 -6.20 17.74
CA THR A 120 -2.77 -6.40 18.87
C THR A 120 -4.12 -6.98 18.43
N GLY A 121 -4.33 -7.18 17.14
CA GLY A 121 -5.56 -7.74 16.59
C GLY A 121 -5.45 -7.96 15.08
N ILE A 122 -6.42 -8.68 14.52
CA ILE A 122 -6.44 -8.93 13.07
C ILE A 122 -6.59 -7.61 12.33
N HIS A 123 -5.61 -7.28 11.49
CA HIS A 123 -5.59 -6.12 10.58
C HIS A 123 -4.54 -6.31 9.50
N LEU A 124 -4.66 -5.54 8.44
CA LEU A 124 -3.65 -5.39 7.41
C LEU A 124 -2.95 -4.04 7.56
N HIS A 125 -1.63 -4.06 7.68
CA HIS A 125 -0.79 -2.87 7.58
C HIS A 125 -0.27 -2.72 6.15
N VAL A 126 -0.49 -1.56 5.54
CA VAL A 126 -0.11 -1.26 4.15
C VAL A 126 0.84 -0.06 4.11
N GLU A 127 2.02 -0.23 3.50
CA GLU A 127 2.92 0.88 3.15
C GLU A 127 3.12 0.92 1.63
N MET A 128 3.36 2.12 1.08
CA MET A 128 3.67 2.29 -0.35
C MET A 128 4.89 3.19 -0.56
N GLN A 129 5.71 2.86 -1.56
CA GLN A 129 6.86 3.67 -1.99
C GLN A 129 7.00 3.69 -3.52
N ASP A 130 7.73 4.70 -4.03
CA ASP A 130 8.28 4.70 -5.40
C ASP A 130 9.74 4.24 -5.34
N LEU A 131 9.99 2.96 -5.67
CA LEU A 131 11.31 2.34 -5.60
C LEU A 131 12.27 2.86 -6.69
N ASN A 132 11.77 3.49 -7.76
CA ASN A 132 12.64 4.13 -8.76
C ASN A 132 13.53 5.21 -8.13
N ARG A 133 13.08 5.81 -7.03
CA ARG A 133 13.87 6.78 -6.25
C ARG A 133 15.07 6.16 -5.55
N TRP A 134 15.03 4.85 -5.30
CA TRP A 134 15.96 4.09 -4.47
C TRP A 134 16.64 2.94 -5.22
N GLY A 135 16.75 3.06 -6.56
CA GLY A 135 17.38 2.03 -7.38
C GLY A 135 16.68 0.68 -7.36
N GLY A 136 15.36 0.68 -7.22
CA GLY A 136 14.53 -0.53 -7.19
C GLY A 136 14.52 -1.25 -5.84
N GLN A 137 14.97 -0.61 -4.75
CA GLN A 137 15.01 -1.21 -3.42
C GLN A 137 14.05 -0.49 -2.47
N TRP A 138 13.44 -1.24 -1.54
CA TRP A 138 12.66 -0.67 -0.44
C TRP A 138 13.56 0.14 0.48
N HIS A 139 13.19 1.39 0.76
CA HIS A 139 13.96 2.32 1.56
C HIS A 139 13.30 2.58 2.91
N TRP A 140 13.98 2.17 4.00
CA TRP A 140 13.50 2.46 5.35
C TRP A 140 13.84 3.90 5.73
N SER A 141 12.80 4.69 5.98
CA SER A 141 12.94 6.12 6.27
C SER A 141 11.95 6.58 7.35
N TYR A 142 12.27 7.70 7.99
CA TYR A 142 11.37 8.47 8.85
C TYR A 142 10.87 9.75 8.14
N ASN A 143 11.07 9.84 6.84
CA ASN A 143 10.73 11.00 6.03
C ASN A 143 9.42 10.73 5.28
N LYS A 144 8.39 11.52 5.54
CA LYS A 144 7.07 11.36 4.89
C LYS A 144 7.16 11.35 3.37
N SER A 145 8.07 12.18 2.80
CA SER A 145 8.25 12.30 1.35
C SER A 145 8.78 11.03 0.67
N ASP A 146 9.27 10.05 1.43
CA ASP A 146 9.80 8.80 0.91
C ASP A 146 8.71 7.72 0.75
N TYR A 147 7.53 8.00 1.30
CA TYR A 147 6.36 7.13 1.23
C TYR A 147 5.27 7.76 0.37
N LEU A 148 4.49 6.91 -0.27
CA LEU A 148 3.24 7.26 -0.94
C LEU A 148 2.08 7.00 0.01
N ASP A 149 1.06 7.86 -0.06
CA ASP A 149 -0.15 7.71 0.75
C ASP A 149 -1.07 6.62 0.16
N PRO A 150 -1.26 5.46 0.85
CA PRO A 150 -2.13 4.41 0.35
C PRO A 150 -3.59 4.86 0.21
N THR A 151 -4.05 5.82 1.02
CA THR A 151 -5.43 6.32 0.96
C THR A 151 -5.68 7.13 -0.31
N VAL A 152 -4.69 7.92 -0.75
CA VAL A 152 -4.74 8.63 -2.03
C VAL A 152 -4.75 7.64 -3.19
N PHE A 153 -3.96 6.56 -3.12
CA PHE A 153 -3.95 5.51 -4.12
C PHE A 153 -5.31 4.82 -4.22
N MET A 154 -5.93 4.47 -3.10
CA MET A 154 -7.27 3.88 -3.05
C MET A 154 -8.39 4.89 -3.34
N GLY A 155 -8.14 6.19 -3.25
CA GLY A 155 -9.17 7.24 -3.38
C GLY A 155 -10.15 7.28 -2.22
N ILE A 156 -9.67 7.06 -1.00
CA ILE A 156 -10.44 7.09 0.26
C ILE A 156 -9.92 8.19 1.18
N ASP A 157 -10.70 8.56 2.18
CA ASP A 157 -10.28 9.54 3.19
C ASP A 157 -9.42 8.88 4.28
N ASN A 158 -8.35 9.54 4.70
CA ASN A 158 -7.44 9.07 5.75
C ASN A 158 -7.98 9.40 7.15
N ILE A 159 -9.13 8.83 7.51
CA ILE A 159 -9.86 9.14 8.76
C ILE A 159 -10.16 7.84 9.51
N ASP A 160 -9.75 7.77 10.78
CA ASP A 160 -10.00 6.63 11.67
C ASP A 160 -11.49 6.29 11.77
N GLY A 161 -11.82 5.01 11.80
CA GLY A 161 -13.17 4.47 11.90
C GLY A 161 -14.03 4.60 10.64
N THR A 162 -13.53 5.19 9.55
CA THR A 162 -14.28 5.24 8.28
C THR A 162 -14.40 3.86 7.64
N GLN A 163 -15.58 3.57 7.06
CA GLN A 163 -15.90 2.29 6.43
C GLN A 163 -15.94 2.41 4.92
N TRP A 164 -15.31 1.47 4.24
CA TRP A 164 -15.16 1.41 2.80
C TRP A 164 -15.50 0.03 2.25
N ILE A 165 -15.90 -0.02 0.98
CA ILE A 165 -16.12 -1.26 0.22
C ILE A 165 -15.57 -1.10 -1.19
N TYR A 166 -14.90 -2.15 -1.69
CA TYR A 166 -14.45 -2.26 -3.07
C TYR A 166 -15.06 -3.50 -3.70
N ASP A 167 -15.80 -3.34 -4.80
CA ASP A 167 -16.55 -4.41 -5.46
C ASP A 167 -15.71 -5.22 -6.47
N GLY A 168 -14.42 -4.93 -6.57
CA GLY A 168 -13.52 -5.64 -7.48
C GLY A 168 -13.61 -5.19 -8.94
N THR A 169 -14.49 -4.24 -9.28
CA THR A 169 -14.53 -3.70 -10.64
C THR A 169 -13.32 -2.80 -10.87
N PRO A 170 -12.47 -3.08 -11.89
CA PRO A 170 -11.40 -2.18 -12.27
C PRO A 170 -12.02 -0.84 -12.70
N ILE A 171 -11.82 0.20 -11.93
CA ILE A 171 -12.16 1.53 -12.39
C ILE A 171 -11.05 1.91 -13.39
N PRO A 172 -11.39 2.18 -14.67
CA PRO A 172 -10.41 2.70 -15.61
C PRO A 172 -9.78 3.94 -14.97
N PRO A 173 -8.46 4.14 -15.07
CA PRO A 173 -7.81 5.30 -14.47
C PRO A 173 -8.37 6.56 -15.12
N THR A 174 -9.35 7.16 -14.49
CA THR A 174 -9.75 8.53 -14.80
C THR A 174 -8.69 9.41 -14.13
N PRO A 175 -7.86 10.14 -14.90
CA PRO A 175 -6.99 11.10 -14.26
C PRO A 175 -7.87 12.02 -13.42
N PRO A 176 -7.50 12.35 -12.18
CA PRO A 176 -8.28 13.27 -11.38
C PRO A 176 -8.50 14.54 -12.18
N THR A 177 -9.76 14.88 -12.40
CA THR A 177 -10.12 16.17 -13.05
C THR A 177 -9.51 17.25 -12.17
N PRO A 178 -8.61 18.10 -12.67
CA PRO A 178 -7.93 19.08 -11.84
C PRO A 178 -8.95 20.08 -11.35
N THR A 179 -9.41 19.90 -10.13
CA THR A 179 -10.11 20.97 -9.40
C THR A 179 -9.09 22.07 -9.16
N LYS A 180 -9.46 23.30 -9.48
CA LYS A 180 -8.65 24.53 -9.55
C LYS A 180 -7.94 24.93 -8.24
N LYS A 181 -7.38 24.02 -7.44
CA LYS A 181 -6.49 24.26 -6.28
C LYS A 181 -5.76 23.01 -5.80
N GLN A 182 -5.43 22.06 -6.66
CA GLN A 182 -4.48 21.02 -6.24
C GLN A 182 -3.08 21.49 -6.63
N HIS A 183 -2.21 21.60 -5.64
CA HIS A 183 -0.78 21.72 -5.86
C HIS A 183 -0.37 20.61 -6.82
N LYS A 184 0.20 20.96 -7.96
CA LYS A 184 0.84 20.01 -8.87
C LYS A 184 1.76 19.15 -8.02
N PHE A 185 1.48 17.86 -7.92
CA PHE A 185 2.36 16.95 -7.22
C PHE A 185 3.74 17.05 -7.87
N PRO A 186 4.79 17.49 -7.15
CA PRO A 186 6.10 17.76 -7.74
C PRO A 186 6.74 16.54 -8.42
N TRP A 187 6.31 15.36 -8.06
CA TRP A 187 6.89 14.10 -8.53
C TRP A 187 6.51 13.69 -9.97
N VAL A 188 5.36 14.12 -10.51
CA VAL A 188 5.01 13.90 -11.94
C VAL A 188 5.99 14.65 -12.85
N LEU A 189 6.49 15.81 -12.41
CA LEU A 189 7.54 16.56 -13.13
C LEU A 189 8.94 15.95 -12.91
N TYR A 190 9.15 15.25 -11.79
CA TYR A 190 10.44 14.63 -11.46
C TYR A 190 10.68 13.37 -12.30
N ALA A 191 9.67 12.52 -12.48
CA ALA A 191 9.77 11.35 -13.36
C ALA A 191 10.11 11.71 -14.80
N LYS A 192 9.56 12.84 -15.33
CA LYS A 192 9.94 13.36 -16.67
C LYS A 192 11.38 13.88 -16.74
N LYS A 193 11.93 14.39 -15.64
CA LYS A 193 13.27 14.99 -15.59
C LYS A 193 14.39 13.95 -15.53
N ILE A 194 14.12 12.77 -14.96
CA ILE A 194 15.09 11.67 -14.88
C ILE A 194 15.22 10.93 -16.24
N ARG A 195 14.15 10.85 -17.04
CA ARG A 195 14.19 10.22 -18.38
C ARG A 195 15.14 10.92 -19.38
N ASN A 196 15.56 12.14 -19.12
CA ASN A 196 16.37 12.95 -20.05
C ASN A 196 17.81 13.22 -19.56
N LYS A 197 18.32 12.53 -18.54
CA LYS A 197 19.74 12.60 -18.18
C LYS A 197 20.49 11.40 -18.75
N PRO A 198 21.47 11.60 -19.65
CA PRO A 198 22.37 10.53 -20.05
C PRO A 198 23.19 10.11 -18.82
N TYR A 199 23.30 8.82 -18.62
CA TYR A 199 24.25 8.25 -17.67
C TYR A 199 25.67 8.48 -18.20
N PHE A 200 26.48 9.17 -17.42
CA PHE A 200 27.94 9.15 -17.52
C PHE A 200 28.46 8.37 -16.34
#